data_aa8a80a57bb845d5f310bc632e9970ae
#
_entry.id   aa8a80a57bb845d5f310bc632e9970ae
#
_cell.length_a   1.000
_cell.length_b   1.000
_cell.length_c   1.000
_cell.angle_alpha   90.00
_cell.angle_beta   90.00
_cell.angle_gamma   90.00
#
_symmetry.space_group_name_H-M   'P 1'
#
loop_
_entity.id
_entity.type
_entity.pdbx_description
1 polymer ?
#
loop_
_entity_poly.entity_id
_entity_poly.type
_entity_poly.pdbx_seq_one_letter_code
_entity_poly.pdbx_strand_id
1 'polypeptide(L)'
;MLSPFLPLVIYIILVCVFGCALAWRSLIAMKTMSKWRILGACSLPLLACIVFWTLVLHMHTHFNGWPENIQDHLFSVALERHREIQEYILTLTFGVAFIVAPLSALLVWARPRLRPLLNYLGIFYLAFLLLALSIFTDIAPKGYRDWFWD
;
A
#
# COMPACT_ATOMS: atom_id res chain seq x y z
N MET A 1 -27.83 13.90 13.34
CA MET A 1 -26.72 14.55 12.63
C MET A 1 -25.81 13.44 12.08
N LEU A 2 -25.63 13.35 10.77
CA LEU A 2 -24.69 12.40 10.16
C LEU A 2 -23.27 12.84 10.53
N SER A 3 -22.42 11.89 10.96
CA SER A 3 -21.01 12.16 11.29
C SER A 3 -20.31 12.81 10.09
N PRO A 4 -19.52 13.89 10.28
CA PRO A 4 -18.78 14.54 9.19
C PRO A 4 -17.79 13.59 8.49
N PHE A 5 -17.44 12.47 9.14
CA PHE A 5 -16.56 11.43 8.58
C PHE A 5 -17.28 10.43 7.66
N LEU A 6 -18.62 10.41 7.64
CA LEU A 6 -19.37 9.44 6.84
C LEU A 6 -19.04 9.49 5.34
N PRO A 7 -18.91 10.67 4.69
CA PRO A 7 -18.53 10.73 3.26
C PRO A 7 -17.14 10.14 3.00
N LEU A 8 -16.18 10.37 3.90
CA LEU A 8 -14.83 9.82 3.78
C LEU A 8 -14.83 8.30 3.89
N VAL A 9 -15.56 7.75 4.87
CA VAL A 9 -15.69 6.29 5.04
C VAL A 9 -16.32 5.65 3.81
N ILE A 10 -17.40 6.23 3.29
CA ILE A 10 -18.06 5.76 2.06
C ILE A 10 -17.09 5.79 0.89
N TYR A 11 -16.34 6.87 0.72
CA TYR A 11 -15.34 7.00 -0.33
C TYR A 11 -14.27 5.89 -0.24
N ILE A 12 -13.71 5.66 0.94
CA ILE A 12 -12.71 4.60 1.17
C ILE A 12 -13.28 3.23 0.80
N ILE A 13 -14.50 2.92 1.26
CA ILE A 13 -15.17 1.65 0.93
C ILE A 13 -15.34 1.49 -0.59
N LEU A 14 -15.82 2.53 -1.27
CA LEU A 14 -16.02 2.49 -2.72
C LEU A 14 -14.69 2.28 -3.47
N VAL A 15 -13.62 2.95 -3.06
CA VAL A 15 -12.28 2.76 -3.65
C VAL A 15 -11.75 1.35 -3.41
N CYS A 16 -11.94 0.79 -2.21
CA CYS A 16 -11.54 -0.58 -1.90
C CYS A 16 -12.31 -1.61 -2.74
N VAL A 17 -13.63 -1.50 -2.83
CA VAL A 17 -14.48 -2.39 -3.65
C VAL A 17 -14.09 -2.28 -5.13
N PHE A 18 -13.91 -1.08 -5.63
CA PHE A 18 -13.49 -0.84 -7.01
C PHE A 18 -12.08 -1.40 -7.28
N GLY A 19 -11.14 -1.18 -6.36
CA GLY A 19 -9.78 -1.73 -6.42
C GLY A 19 -9.77 -3.25 -6.45
N CYS A 20 -10.58 -3.92 -5.61
CA CYS A 20 -10.74 -5.37 -5.61
C CYS A 20 -11.30 -5.89 -6.94
N ALA A 21 -12.29 -5.21 -7.50
CA ALA A 21 -12.87 -5.58 -8.80
C ALA A 21 -11.86 -5.46 -9.95
N LEU A 22 -11.04 -4.38 -9.95
CA LEU A 22 -9.95 -4.21 -10.91
C LEU A 22 -8.85 -5.26 -10.73
N ALA A 23 -8.47 -5.56 -9.49
CA ALA A 23 -7.48 -6.57 -9.17
C ALA A 23 -7.92 -7.95 -9.66
N TRP A 24 -9.17 -8.34 -9.41
CA TRP A 24 -9.75 -9.60 -9.90
C TRP A 24 -9.70 -9.71 -11.42
N ARG A 25 -10.16 -8.67 -12.12
CA ARG A 25 -10.09 -8.62 -13.59
C ARG A 25 -8.64 -8.78 -14.08
N SER A 26 -7.68 -8.16 -13.42
CA SER A 26 -6.28 -8.14 -13.82
C SER A 26 -5.58 -9.48 -13.61
N LEU A 27 -5.99 -10.29 -12.64
CA LEU A 27 -5.49 -11.66 -12.46
C LEU A 27 -5.68 -12.49 -13.73
N ILE A 28 -6.81 -12.32 -14.43
CA ILE A 28 -7.08 -13.02 -15.68
C ILE A 28 -6.18 -12.49 -16.81
N ALA A 29 -6.02 -11.18 -16.88
CA ALA A 29 -5.23 -10.52 -17.92
C ALA A 29 -3.71 -10.74 -17.76
N MET A 30 -3.21 -10.99 -16.54
CA MET A 30 -1.79 -11.21 -16.27
C MET A 30 -1.18 -12.36 -17.08
N LYS A 31 -1.98 -13.38 -17.43
CA LYS A 31 -1.53 -14.53 -18.23
C LYS A 31 -0.98 -14.13 -19.61
N THR A 32 -1.45 -13.01 -20.16
CA THR A 32 -1.08 -12.53 -21.49
C THR A 32 -0.14 -11.32 -21.46
N MET A 33 0.20 -10.82 -20.26
CA MET A 33 1.03 -9.63 -20.11
C MET A 33 2.52 -9.97 -19.99
N SER A 34 3.37 -9.11 -20.52
CA SER A 34 4.82 -9.19 -20.32
C SER A 34 5.18 -8.97 -18.84
N LYS A 35 6.14 -9.78 -18.33
CA LYS A 35 6.65 -9.68 -16.94
C LYS A 35 7.12 -8.28 -16.58
N TRP A 36 7.76 -7.58 -17.50
CA TRP A 36 8.25 -6.21 -17.30
C TRP A 36 7.12 -5.19 -17.11
N ARG A 37 6.01 -5.38 -17.82
CA ARG A 37 4.83 -4.53 -17.66
C ARG A 37 4.13 -4.77 -16.33
N ILE A 38 4.06 -6.02 -15.89
CA ILE A 38 3.54 -6.38 -14.57
C ILE A 38 4.41 -5.76 -13.49
N LEU A 39 5.74 -5.93 -13.57
CA LEU A 39 6.68 -5.36 -12.61
C LEU A 39 6.58 -3.82 -12.54
N GLY A 40 6.48 -3.15 -13.68
CA GLY A 40 6.29 -1.70 -13.73
C GLY A 40 4.98 -1.25 -13.07
N ALA A 41 3.89 -1.99 -13.28
CA ALA A 41 2.59 -1.65 -12.70
C ALA A 41 2.54 -1.84 -11.17
N CYS A 42 3.26 -2.81 -10.61
CA CYS A 42 3.29 -3.08 -9.17
C CYS A 42 4.50 -2.47 -8.45
N SER A 43 5.40 -1.75 -9.15
CA SER A 43 6.68 -1.29 -8.60
C SER A 43 6.54 -0.46 -7.33
N LEU A 44 5.62 0.50 -7.30
CA LEU A 44 5.43 1.38 -6.15
C LEU A 44 4.91 0.63 -4.90
N PRO A 45 3.82 -0.15 -4.95
CA PRO A 45 3.38 -0.93 -3.79
C PRO A 45 4.39 -1.99 -3.37
N LEU A 46 5.12 -2.61 -4.30
CA LEU A 46 6.18 -3.56 -3.96
C LEU A 46 7.35 -2.87 -3.25
N LEU A 47 7.76 -1.69 -3.72
CA LEU A 47 8.78 -0.90 -3.04
C LEU A 47 8.33 -0.56 -1.62
N ALA A 48 7.08 -0.11 -1.45
CA ALA A 48 6.52 0.18 -0.14
C ALA A 48 6.52 -1.07 0.77
N CYS A 49 6.17 -2.24 0.23
CA CYS A 49 6.20 -3.50 0.96
C CYS A 49 7.64 -3.89 1.38
N ILE A 50 8.61 -3.75 0.48
CA ILE A 50 10.02 -4.03 0.78
C ILE A 50 10.53 -3.09 1.89
N VAL A 51 10.28 -1.79 1.77
CA VAL A 51 10.73 -0.81 2.77
C VAL A 51 10.04 -1.06 4.11
N PHE A 52 8.75 -1.40 4.12
CA PHE A 52 8.02 -1.79 5.33
C PHE A 52 8.70 -2.97 6.04
N TRP A 53 8.93 -4.09 5.33
CA TRP A 53 9.52 -5.27 5.96
C TRP A 53 11.00 -5.10 6.30
N THR A 54 11.75 -4.30 5.55
CA THR A 54 13.13 -3.97 5.91
C THR A 54 13.20 -3.09 7.15
N LEU A 55 12.24 -2.19 7.38
CA LEU A 55 12.15 -1.43 8.62
C LEU A 55 11.80 -2.36 9.80
N VAL A 56 10.83 -3.27 9.66
CA VAL A 56 10.52 -4.29 10.67
C VAL A 56 11.78 -5.07 11.08
N LEU A 57 12.57 -5.52 10.11
CA LEU A 57 13.83 -6.23 10.37
C LEU A 57 14.88 -5.33 11.00
N HIS A 58 15.00 -4.08 10.56
CA HIS A 58 15.95 -3.10 11.12
C HIS A 58 15.64 -2.83 12.60
N MET A 59 14.37 -2.65 12.94
CA MET A 59 13.94 -2.49 14.33
C MET A 59 14.27 -3.71 15.18
N HIS A 60 13.96 -4.91 14.68
CA HIS A 60 14.29 -6.16 15.39
C HIS A 60 15.78 -6.30 15.66
N THR A 61 16.63 -5.98 14.69
CA THR A 61 18.08 -6.05 14.86
C THR A 61 18.61 -4.95 15.79
N HIS A 62 18.06 -3.75 15.71
CA HIS A 62 18.48 -2.61 16.53
C HIS A 62 18.19 -2.84 18.02
N PHE A 63 17.01 -3.39 18.35
CA PHE A 63 16.59 -3.67 19.72
C PHE A 63 16.98 -5.07 20.23
N ASN A 64 17.64 -5.87 19.39
CA ASN A 64 17.99 -7.27 19.67
C ASN A 64 16.77 -8.11 20.09
N GLY A 65 15.63 -7.85 19.48
CA GLY A 65 14.34 -8.48 19.74
C GLY A 65 13.16 -7.53 19.51
N TRP A 66 11.98 -7.89 20.03
CA TRP A 66 10.79 -7.04 19.99
C TRP A 66 10.59 -6.44 21.39
N PRO A 67 10.89 -5.14 21.60
CA PRO A 67 10.62 -4.48 22.86
C PRO A 67 9.11 -4.39 23.10
N GLU A 68 8.69 -4.51 24.36
CA GLU A 68 7.28 -4.34 24.75
C GLU A 68 6.80 -2.91 24.56
N ASN A 69 7.69 -1.92 24.79
CA ASN A 69 7.44 -0.50 24.58
C ASN A 69 8.55 0.08 23.72
N ILE A 70 8.20 0.51 22.51
CA ILE A 70 9.11 1.20 21.60
C ILE A 70 8.94 2.70 21.83
N GLN A 71 10.04 3.38 22.18
CA GLN A 71 10.05 4.82 22.38
C GLN A 71 10.99 5.47 21.36
N ASP A 72 10.53 6.51 20.68
CA ASP A 72 11.25 7.16 19.59
C ASP A 72 12.66 7.65 19.97
N HIS A 73 12.84 8.11 21.21
CA HIS A 73 14.16 8.56 21.68
C HIS A 73 15.24 7.45 21.78
N LEU A 74 14.84 6.20 21.66
CA LEU A 74 15.75 5.05 21.59
C LEU A 74 16.22 4.74 20.15
N PHE A 75 15.70 5.48 19.16
CA PHE A 75 16.08 5.26 17.77
C PHE A 75 17.47 5.80 17.48
N SER A 76 18.24 5.03 16.72
CA SER A 76 19.44 5.56 16.07
C SER A 76 19.05 6.47 14.90
N VAL A 77 19.97 7.37 14.53
CA VAL A 77 19.79 8.24 13.35
C VAL A 77 19.49 7.43 12.08
N ALA A 78 20.09 6.25 11.94
CA ALA A 78 19.85 5.38 10.80
C ALA A 78 18.42 4.79 10.79
N LEU A 79 17.92 4.38 11.96
CA LEU A 79 16.58 3.85 12.13
C LEU A 79 15.52 4.94 11.88
N GLU A 80 15.76 6.15 12.39
CA GLU A 80 14.90 7.31 12.17
C GLU A 80 14.77 7.66 10.68
N ARG A 81 15.90 7.74 9.95
CA ARG A 81 15.88 7.96 8.51
C ARG A 81 15.13 6.86 7.75
N HIS A 82 15.26 5.60 8.20
CA HIS A 82 14.55 4.50 7.57
C HIS A 82 13.04 4.65 7.77
N ARG A 83 12.59 5.07 8.98
CA ARG A 83 11.19 5.39 9.29
C ARG A 83 10.66 6.50 8.38
N GLU A 84 11.38 7.61 8.27
CA GLU A 84 11.00 8.72 7.39
C GLU A 84 10.81 8.28 5.94
N ILE A 85 11.75 7.49 5.40
CA ILE A 85 11.66 6.95 4.04
C ILE A 85 10.41 6.07 3.89
N GLN A 86 10.11 5.24 4.88
CA GLN A 86 8.90 4.42 4.87
C GLN A 86 7.64 5.28 4.86
N GLU A 87 7.53 6.28 5.72
CA GLU A 87 6.39 7.18 5.79
C GLU A 87 6.14 7.90 4.46
N TYR A 88 7.20 8.39 3.82
CA TYR A 88 7.10 9.00 2.49
C TYR A 88 6.57 8.04 1.44
N ILE A 89 7.13 6.83 1.37
CA ILE A 89 6.75 5.84 0.36
C ILE A 89 5.32 5.35 0.60
N LEU A 90 4.93 5.14 1.87
CA LEU A 90 3.57 4.78 2.22
C LEU A 90 2.59 5.88 1.85
N THR A 91 2.85 7.12 2.26
CA THR A 91 2.00 8.29 1.94
C THR A 91 1.81 8.42 0.43
N LEU A 92 2.89 8.31 -0.34
CA LEU A 92 2.83 8.32 -1.80
C LEU A 92 1.98 7.16 -2.34
N THR A 93 2.19 5.95 -1.83
CA THR A 93 1.47 4.75 -2.28
C THR A 93 -0.03 4.85 -1.98
N PHE A 94 -0.40 5.31 -0.79
CA PHE A 94 -1.79 5.56 -0.40
C PHE A 94 -2.40 6.69 -1.22
N GLY A 95 -1.67 7.79 -1.44
CA GLY A 95 -2.11 8.89 -2.30
C GLY A 95 -2.41 8.42 -3.73
N VAL A 96 -1.54 7.59 -4.29
CA VAL A 96 -1.78 6.98 -5.62
C VAL A 96 -2.98 6.05 -5.57
N ALA A 97 -3.11 5.18 -4.56
CA ALA A 97 -4.20 4.21 -4.47
C ALA A 97 -5.59 4.88 -4.29
N PHE A 98 -5.67 5.91 -3.46
CA PHE A 98 -6.95 6.52 -3.11
C PHE A 98 -7.31 7.77 -3.93
N ILE A 99 -6.36 8.40 -4.60
CA ILE A 99 -6.62 9.61 -5.38
C ILE A 99 -6.32 9.38 -6.86
N VAL A 100 -5.06 9.09 -7.20
CA VAL A 100 -4.60 9.08 -8.60
C VAL A 100 -5.21 7.91 -9.37
N ALA A 101 -5.20 6.71 -8.81
CA ALA A 101 -5.68 5.52 -9.50
C ALA A 101 -7.20 5.54 -9.76
N PRO A 102 -8.09 5.93 -8.82
CA PRO A 102 -9.52 6.07 -9.10
C PRO A 102 -9.80 7.12 -10.18
N LEU A 103 -9.17 8.29 -10.11
CA LEU A 103 -9.34 9.34 -11.13
C LEU A 103 -8.85 8.87 -12.49
N SER A 104 -7.69 8.22 -12.55
CA SER A 104 -7.16 7.64 -13.78
C SER A 104 -8.09 6.57 -14.35
N ALA A 105 -8.66 5.72 -13.49
CA ALA A 105 -9.60 4.69 -13.90
C ALA A 105 -10.87 5.27 -14.51
N LEU A 106 -11.43 6.33 -13.93
CA LEU A 106 -12.61 7.03 -14.48
C LEU A 106 -12.30 7.62 -15.85
N LEU A 107 -11.15 8.29 -16.02
CA LEU A 107 -10.73 8.86 -17.29
C LEU A 107 -10.52 7.78 -18.37
N VAL A 108 -9.90 6.67 -18.00
CA VAL A 108 -9.65 5.54 -18.91
C VAL A 108 -10.96 4.83 -19.26
N TRP A 109 -11.87 4.67 -18.30
CA TRP A 109 -13.18 4.06 -18.53
C TRP A 109 -14.01 4.82 -19.56
N ALA A 110 -13.98 6.15 -19.51
CA ALA A 110 -14.68 7.03 -20.46
C ALA A 110 -14.14 6.92 -21.90
N ARG A 111 -12.92 6.35 -22.08
CA ARG A 111 -12.27 6.23 -23.40
C ARG A 111 -12.07 4.75 -23.76
N PRO A 112 -12.91 4.15 -24.63
CA PRO A 112 -12.85 2.70 -24.94
C PRO A 112 -11.46 2.21 -25.38
N ARG A 113 -10.72 3.03 -26.15
CA ARG A 113 -9.36 2.70 -26.63
C ARG A 113 -8.34 2.53 -25.50
N LEU A 114 -8.56 3.16 -24.35
CA LEU A 114 -7.64 3.12 -23.21
C LEU A 114 -8.01 2.04 -22.17
N ARG A 115 -9.17 1.39 -22.31
CA ARG A 115 -9.64 0.37 -21.34
C ARG A 115 -8.62 -0.75 -21.03
N PRO A 116 -7.73 -1.19 -21.94
CA PRO A 116 -6.70 -2.14 -21.59
C PRO A 116 -5.76 -1.66 -20.47
N LEU A 117 -5.61 -0.33 -20.28
CA LEU A 117 -4.80 0.25 -19.20
C LEU A 117 -5.39 -0.01 -17.82
N LEU A 118 -6.70 -0.31 -17.69
CA LEU A 118 -7.33 -0.71 -16.43
C LEU A 118 -6.69 -1.97 -15.83
N ASN A 119 -6.10 -2.83 -16.68
CA ASN A 119 -5.41 -4.02 -16.20
C ASN A 119 -4.15 -3.65 -15.40
N TYR A 120 -3.44 -2.58 -15.77
CA TYR A 120 -2.27 -2.09 -15.01
C TYR A 120 -2.68 -1.51 -13.67
N LEU A 121 -3.78 -0.76 -13.63
CA LEU A 121 -4.34 -0.26 -12.36
C LEU A 121 -4.79 -1.41 -11.46
N GLY A 122 -5.37 -2.47 -12.03
CA GLY A 122 -5.75 -3.63 -11.25
C GLY A 122 -4.56 -4.40 -10.70
N ILE A 123 -3.44 -4.49 -11.45
CA ILE A 123 -2.18 -5.08 -10.95
C ILE A 123 -1.59 -4.23 -9.81
N PHE A 124 -1.64 -2.90 -9.95
CA PHE A 124 -1.27 -1.98 -8.89
C PHE A 124 -2.09 -2.25 -7.62
N TYR A 125 -3.43 -2.34 -7.74
CA TYR A 125 -4.30 -2.64 -6.60
C TYR A 125 -4.07 -4.02 -6.00
N LEU A 126 -3.74 -5.04 -6.80
CA LEU A 126 -3.38 -6.36 -6.28
C LEU A 126 -2.14 -6.29 -5.38
N ALA A 127 -1.10 -5.60 -5.84
CA ALA A 127 0.11 -5.40 -5.05
C ALA A 127 -0.13 -4.49 -3.82
N PHE A 128 -1.00 -3.46 -3.97
CA PHE A 128 -1.43 -2.61 -2.86
C PHE A 128 -2.21 -3.38 -1.79
N LEU A 129 -3.05 -4.35 -2.17
CA LEU A 129 -3.75 -5.20 -1.22
C LEU A 129 -2.79 -6.07 -0.40
N LEU A 130 -1.70 -6.57 -1.00
CA LEU A 130 -0.64 -7.29 -0.27
C LEU A 130 0.04 -6.39 0.76
N LEU A 131 0.34 -5.15 0.39
CA LEU A 131 0.88 -4.16 1.33
C LEU A 131 -0.12 -3.86 2.46
N ALA A 132 -1.38 -3.61 2.12
CA ALA A 132 -2.43 -3.34 3.11
C ALA A 132 -2.60 -4.52 4.08
N LEU A 133 -2.61 -5.75 3.59
CA LEU A 133 -2.63 -6.94 4.44
C LEU A 133 -1.42 -6.97 5.39
N SER A 134 -0.22 -6.61 4.92
CA SER A 134 0.98 -6.57 5.77
C SER A 134 0.87 -5.55 6.91
N ILE A 135 0.21 -4.42 6.67
CA ILE A 135 0.09 -3.32 7.64
C ILE A 135 -1.09 -3.53 8.61
N PHE A 136 -2.25 -3.98 8.09
CA PHE A 136 -3.52 -4.02 8.83
C PHE A 136 -3.84 -5.37 9.46
N THR A 137 -3.03 -6.40 9.23
CA THR A 137 -3.24 -7.74 9.81
C THR A 137 -2.16 -8.08 10.83
N ASP A 138 -2.38 -9.16 11.57
CA ASP A 138 -1.43 -9.68 12.58
C ASP A 138 -0.17 -10.34 11.97
N ILE A 139 0.11 -10.11 10.68
CA ILE A 139 1.32 -10.62 10.03
C ILE A 139 2.56 -9.89 10.55
N ALA A 140 2.46 -8.57 10.79
CA ALA A 140 3.53 -7.82 11.42
C ALA A 140 3.59 -8.12 12.93
N PRO A 141 4.80 -8.18 13.53
CA PRO A 141 4.96 -8.42 14.96
C PRO A 141 4.22 -7.39 15.80
N LYS A 142 3.61 -7.83 16.91
CA LYS A 142 2.79 -6.98 17.77
C LYS A 142 3.52 -5.71 18.21
N GLY A 143 4.76 -5.82 18.71
CA GLY A 143 5.51 -4.66 19.18
C GLY A 143 5.75 -3.60 18.10
N TYR A 144 5.99 -4.02 16.84
CA TYR A 144 6.08 -3.09 15.71
C TYR A 144 4.73 -2.44 15.39
N ARG A 145 3.68 -3.20 15.37
CA ARG A 145 2.34 -2.73 15.04
C ARG A 145 1.81 -1.73 16.06
N ASP A 146 1.96 -2.02 17.34
CA ASP A 146 1.55 -1.14 18.43
C ASP A 146 2.27 0.21 18.32
N TRP A 147 3.57 0.21 18.09
CA TRP A 147 4.33 1.43 17.83
C TRP A 147 3.90 2.17 16.54
N PHE A 148 3.59 1.44 15.47
CA PHE A 148 3.25 2.05 14.17
C PHE A 148 1.91 2.81 14.21
N TRP A 149 1.00 2.43 15.11
CA TRP A 149 -0.32 3.03 15.23
C TRP A 149 -0.43 4.06 16.37
N ASP A 150 0.54 4.17 17.25
CA ASP A 150 0.64 5.17 18.32
C ASP A 150 1.14 6.52 17.79
#